data_fcf2f3c2ef55daf5321d8551ba46ea06
#
_entry.id   fcf2f3c2ef55daf5321d8551ba46ea06
#
_cell.length_a   1.000
_cell.length_b   1.000
_cell.length_c   1.000
_cell.angle_alpha   90.00
_cell.angle_beta   90.00
_cell.angle_gamma   90.00
#
_symmetry.space_group_name_H-M   'P 1'
#
loop_
_entity.id
_entity.type
_entity.pdbx_description
1 polymer ?
#
loop_
_entity_poly.entity_id
_entity_poly.type
_entity_poly.pdbx_seq_one_letter_code
_entity_poly.pdbx_strand_id
1 'polypeptide(L)'
;MTDILKLIPPMLTGAELHRALAVNPEYDPAIRNASAAERLMALNTLYDIYYPFNLSSTVYTKLYLSMVRSLQRKTGKLAVQQRNSNHFGRGQSYFGVCNADSFTITGVSGIGKSSAISRAIALMEGDNVITFSSQYSQVQSVLPVLHVQVPFDSSPKSFLLSVLSSLDQALSTTYYESASKSRVTTDILINMTANALLNGVLLLVCDEIQNVVNSRNGTALIGTLIQLINSSGISICMVGTPECLPFFEQDYKLARRSLGIHIDKLPLDADFVSFCQTLYKYKYVAGDMVLTDGVVQWLYEHSNTAADVCTLIESAQQLSILDGTETVDVSTLQRAYSQRAGLLHSH
;
A
#
# COMPACT_ATOMS: atom_id res chain seq x y z
N MET A 1 -22.76 20.22 -2.98
CA MET A 1 -21.38 19.69 -2.85
C MET A 1 -21.13 19.04 -1.48
N THR A 2 -21.75 19.50 -0.43
CA THR A 2 -21.50 19.07 0.96
C THR A 2 -22.04 17.67 1.30
N ASP A 3 -23.03 17.16 0.58
CA ASP A 3 -23.73 15.91 0.96
C ASP A 3 -22.98 14.63 0.56
N ILE A 4 -22.22 14.65 -0.52
CA ILE A 4 -21.47 13.47 -1.02
C ILE A 4 -20.30 13.11 -0.13
N LEU A 5 -19.64 14.10 0.48
CA LEU A 5 -18.53 13.86 1.40
C LEU A 5 -18.97 13.18 2.71
N LYS A 6 -20.27 13.16 3.01
CA LYS A 6 -20.81 12.41 4.15
C LYS A 6 -20.87 10.90 3.92
N LEU A 7 -20.63 10.44 2.68
CA LEU A 7 -20.64 9.03 2.30
C LEU A 7 -19.31 8.32 2.62
N ILE A 8 -18.29 9.08 2.98
CA ILE A 8 -16.96 8.56 3.32
C ILE A 8 -16.60 8.99 4.74
N PRO A 9 -15.79 8.22 5.47
CA PRO A 9 -15.31 8.62 6.79
C PRO A 9 -14.63 10.00 6.76
N PRO A 10 -14.74 10.81 7.82
CA PRO A 10 -14.06 12.10 7.87
C PRO A 10 -12.54 11.93 7.81
N MET A 11 -11.86 12.87 7.14
CA MET A 11 -10.41 12.86 7.06
C MET A 11 -9.80 13.12 8.45
N LEU A 12 -8.95 12.21 8.89
CA LEU A 12 -8.18 12.35 10.13
C LEU A 12 -6.86 13.07 9.87
N THR A 13 -6.33 13.77 10.86
CA THR A 13 -5.05 14.50 10.77
C THR A 13 -4.28 14.47 12.10
N GLY A 14 -2.98 14.78 12.06
CA GLY A 14 -2.14 14.94 13.26
C GLY A 14 -2.16 13.75 14.21
N ALA A 15 -2.26 14.01 15.51
CA ALA A 15 -2.22 12.98 16.55
C ALA A 15 -3.40 12.00 16.50
N GLU A 16 -4.56 12.42 15.98
CA GLU A 16 -5.71 11.53 15.82
C GLU A 16 -5.45 10.50 14.72
N LEU A 17 -4.93 10.93 13.57
CA LEU A 17 -4.52 10.05 12.50
C LEU A 17 -3.43 9.07 12.96
N HIS A 18 -2.41 9.56 13.66
CA HIS A 18 -1.33 8.73 14.18
C HIS A 18 -1.88 7.61 15.10
N ARG A 19 -2.75 7.95 16.04
CA ARG A 19 -3.39 6.95 16.94
C ARG A 19 -4.26 5.95 16.18
N ALA A 20 -5.01 6.40 15.19
CA ALA A 20 -5.89 5.54 14.40
C ALA A 20 -5.12 4.57 13.49
N LEU A 21 -3.96 4.98 12.98
CA LEU A 21 -3.08 4.12 12.16
C LEU A 21 -2.29 3.12 13.01
N ALA A 22 -1.87 3.47 14.23
CA ALA A 22 -1.02 2.65 15.08
C ALA A 22 -1.71 1.31 15.45
N VAL A 23 -0.91 0.24 15.51
CA VAL A 23 -1.33 -1.04 16.09
C VAL A 23 -0.36 -1.40 17.21
N ASN A 24 -0.91 -1.56 18.40
CA ASN A 24 -0.19 -2.01 19.58
C ASN A 24 -0.94 -3.24 20.11
N PRO A 25 -0.46 -4.46 19.82
CA PRO A 25 -1.05 -5.68 20.33
C PRO A 25 -1.10 -5.71 21.87
N GLU A 26 -2.03 -6.46 22.42
CA GLU A 26 -2.05 -6.68 23.86
C GLU A 26 -0.77 -7.39 24.31
N TYR A 27 -0.21 -6.92 25.42
CA TYR A 27 1.02 -7.45 25.99
C TYR A 27 0.86 -7.62 27.50
N ASP A 28 1.00 -8.88 27.96
CA ASP A 28 1.05 -9.20 29.38
C ASP A 28 2.52 -9.40 29.81
N PRO A 29 3.07 -8.53 30.69
CA PRO A 29 4.41 -8.71 31.23
C PRO A 29 4.65 -10.02 31.97
N ALA A 30 3.60 -10.71 32.44
CA ALA A 30 3.70 -12.02 33.07
C ALA A 30 4.29 -13.10 32.15
N ILE A 31 4.20 -12.93 30.82
CA ILE A 31 4.80 -13.83 29.82
C ILE A 31 6.30 -14.05 30.07
N ARG A 32 7.01 -13.09 30.64
CA ARG A 32 8.44 -13.19 30.94
C ARG A 32 8.79 -14.30 31.93
N ASN A 33 7.82 -14.74 32.71
CA ASN A 33 7.95 -15.83 33.69
C ASN A 33 7.49 -17.18 33.13
N ALA A 34 6.98 -17.22 31.89
CA ALA A 34 6.55 -18.44 31.22
C ALA A 34 7.74 -19.28 30.75
N SER A 35 7.47 -20.47 30.25
CA SER A 35 8.49 -21.36 29.68
C SER A 35 9.16 -20.71 28.47
N ALA A 36 10.39 -21.12 28.16
CA ALA A 36 11.11 -20.63 26.97
C ALA A 36 10.30 -20.85 25.69
N ALA A 37 9.61 -21.97 25.55
CA ALA A 37 8.78 -22.27 24.39
C ALA A 37 7.61 -21.29 24.22
N GLU A 38 6.90 -20.96 25.30
CA GLU A 38 5.80 -19.99 25.26
C GLU A 38 6.30 -18.59 24.92
N ARG A 39 7.43 -18.17 25.48
CA ARG A 39 8.06 -16.86 25.19
C ARG A 39 8.52 -16.77 23.74
N LEU A 40 9.12 -17.84 23.19
CA LEU A 40 9.52 -17.90 21.77
C LEU A 40 8.31 -17.80 20.82
N MET A 41 7.21 -18.45 21.14
CA MET A 41 5.98 -18.33 20.35
C MET A 41 5.41 -16.92 20.43
N ALA A 42 5.48 -16.28 21.60
CA ALA A 42 4.98 -14.92 21.79
C ALA A 42 5.79 -13.83 21.07
N LEU A 43 7.06 -14.09 20.68
CA LEU A 43 7.88 -13.17 19.91
C LEU A 43 7.23 -12.75 18.58
N ASN A 44 6.39 -13.61 17.99
CA ASN A 44 5.67 -13.28 16.74
C ASN A 44 4.81 -12.02 16.88
N THR A 45 4.36 -11.66 18.09
CA THR A 45 3.58 -10.43 18.35
C THR A 45 4.33 -9.16 17.94
N LEU A 46 5.66 -9.18 17.89
CA LEU A 46 6.46 -8.04 17.44
C LEU A 46 6.16 -7.64 15.99
N TYR A 47 5.77 -8.59 15.14
CA TYR A 47 5.42 -8.34 13.73
C TYR A 47 4.00 -7.78 13.56
N ASP A 48 3.17 -7.87 14.59
CA ASP A 48 1.82 -7.29 14.59
C ASP A 48 1.84 -5.80 14.98
N ILE A 49 2.99 -5.30 15.50
CA ILE A 49 3.16 -3.90 15.87
C ILE A 49 3.27 -3.05 14.61
N TYR A 50 2.43 -2.02 14.52
CA TYR A 50 2.54 -1.04 13.47
C TYR A 50 2.74 0.36 14.06
N TYR A 51 3.91 0.94 13.81
CA TYR A 51 4.22 2.33 14.15
C TYR A 51 4.04 3.22 12.91
N PRO A 52 3.14 4.21 12.94
CA PRO A 52 2.87 5.06 11.80
C PRO A 52 3.90 6.18 11.67
N PHE A 53 4.99 5.92 10.97
CA PHE A 53 5.94 6.94 10.57
C PHE A 53 5.29 8.03 9.70
N ASN A 54 6.02 9.12 9.44
CA ASN A 54 5.56 10.20 8.56
C ASN A 54 5.10 9.69 7.17
N LEU A 55 5.72 8.63 6.66
CA LEU A 55 5.25 7.92 5.45
C LEU A 55 3.77 7.59 5.53
N SER A 56 3.32 6.99 6.63
CA SER A 56 1.94 6.52 6.80
C SER A 56 0.93 7.65 6.71
N SER A 57 1.23 8.78 7.36
CA SER A 57 0.40 9.99 7.32
C SER A 57 0.36 10.60 5.92
N THR A 58 1.50 10.63 5.23
CA THR A 58 1.61 11.16 3.87
C THR A 58 0.86 10.28 2.88
N VAL A 59 1.00 8.96 2.98
CA VAL A 59 0.28 7.97 2.15
C VAL A 59 -1.22 8.10 2.36
N TYR A 60 -1.68 8.08 3.63
CA TYR A 60 -3.10 8.25 3.95
C TYR A 60 -3.68 9.53 3.34
N THR A 61 -3.01 10.66 3.56
CA THR A 61 -3.44 11.97 3.06
C THR A 61 -3.56 11.96 1.53
N LYS A 62 -2.56 11.40 0.84
CA LYS A 62 -2.54 11.37 -0.63
C LYS A 62 -3.64 10.47 -1.19
N LEU A 63 -3.81 9.26 -0.64
CA LEU A 63 -4.87 8.33 -1.04
C LEU A 63 -6.25 8.94 -0.79
N TYR A 64 -6.49 9.48 0.40
CA TYR A 64 -7.76 10.08 0.78
C TYR A 64 -8.15 11.23 -0.16
N LEU A 65 -7.25 12.19 -0.38
CA LEU A 65 -7.52 13.33 -1.27
C LEU A 65 -7.75 12.90 -2.72
N SER A 66 -7.04 11.87 -3.20
CA SER A 66 -7.23 11.35 -4.56
C SER A 66 -8.58 10.64 -4.71
N MET A 67 -9.01 9.89 -3.69
CA MET A 67 -10.33 9.27 -3.61
C MET A 67 -11.45 10.34 -3.62
N VAL A 68 -11.33 11.36 -2.78
CA VAL A 68 -12.30 12.49 -2.71
C VAL A 68 -12.42 13.20 -4.06
N ARG A 69 -11.31 13.50 -4.72
CA ARG A 69 -11.32 14.11 -6.05
C ARG A 69 -12.04 13.26 -7.08
N SER A 70 -11.81 11.94 -7.05
CA SER A 70 -12.50 11.01 -7.95
C SER A 70 -14.01 10.96 -7.66
N LEU A 71 -14.42 10.96 -6.39
CA LEU A 71 -15.83 11.00 -5.99
C LEU A 71 -16.51 12.29 -6.48
N GLN A 72 -15.90 13.45 -6.28
CA GLN A 72 -16.41 14.72 -6.75
C GLN A 72 -16.56 14.77 -8.28
N ARG A 73 -15.63 14.18 -9.01
CA ARG A 73 -15.67 14.10 -10.48
C ARG A 73 -16.81 13.19 -10.97
N LYS A 74 -16.96 12.01 -10.35
CA LYS A 74 -18.01 11.04 -10.75
C LYS A 74 -19.42 11.58 -10.68
N THR A 75 -19.67 12.54 -9.82
CA THR A 75 -20.98 13.19 -9.66
C THR A 75 -21.21 14.38 -10.59
N GLY A 76 -20.18 14.79 -11.31
CA GLY A 76 -20.26 15.91 -12.26
C GLY A 76 -20.93 15.54 -13.59
N LYS A 77 -21.55 16.54 -14.26
CA LYS A 77 -22.21 16.39 -15.57
C LYS A 77 -21.32 15.75 -16.62
N LEU A 78 -20.03 16.12 -16.67
CA LEU A 78 -19.07 15.60 -17.63
C LEU A 78 -18.80 14.10 -17.46
N ALA A 79 -18.72 13.60 -16.22
CA ALA A 79 -18.53 12.18 -15.95
C ALA A 79 -19.72 11.34 -16.41
N VAL A 80 -20.93 11.88 -16.24
CA VAL A 80 -22.17 11.23 -16.74
C VAL A 80 -22.19 11.20 -18.27
N GLN A 81 -21.78 12.30 -18.91
CA GLN A 81 -21.66 12.34 -20.39
C GLN A 81 -20.63 11.34 -20.91
N GLN A 82 -19.47 11.22 -20.25
CA GLN A 82 -18.45 10.25 -20.61
C GLN A 82 -18.96 8.81 -20.49
N ARG A 83 -19.63 8.48 -19.39
CA ARG A 83 -20.23 7.14 -19.19
C ARG A 83 -21.25 6.81 -20.27
N ASN A 84 -22.14 7.75 -20.58
CA ASN A 84 -23.14 7.58 -21.62
C ASN A 84 -22.48 7.42 -23.00
N SER A 85 -21.46 8.19 -23.32
CA SER A 85 -20.69 8.05 -24.56
C SER A 85 -20.04 6.68 -24.69
N ASN A 86 -19.43 6.19 -23.61
CA ASN A 86 -18.80 4.88 -23.56
C ASN A 86 -19.84 3.74 -23.71
N HIS A 87 -21.00 3.90 -23.05
CA HIS A 87 -22.07 2.89 -23.12
C HIS A 87 -22.67 2.76 -24.55
N PHE A 88 -22.84 3.86 -25.25
CA PHE A 88 -23.41 3.87 -26.60
C PHE A 88 -22.41 3.65 -27.73
N GLY A 89 -21.15 3.31 -27.42
CA GLY A 89 -20.12 3.04 -28.43
C GLY A 89 -19.78 4.23 -29.33
N ARG A 90 -20.22 5.42 -28.97
CA ARG A 90 -19.96 6.67 -29.70
C ARG A 90 -18.57 7.18 -29.35
N GLY A 91 -17.51 6.55 -29.82
CA GLY A 91 -16.09 6.82 -29.56
C GLY A 91 -15.59 8.28 -29.52
N GLN A 92 -16.40 9.21 -29.13
CA GLN A 92 -16.00 10.58 -28.85
C GLN A 92 -15.30 10.63 -27.48
N SER A 93 -13.99 10.64 -27.54
CA SER A 93 -13.13 10.96 -26.40
C SER A 93 -13.45 12.40 -25.97
N TYR A 94 -14.18 12.57 -24.88
CA TYR A 94 -14.35 13.89 -24.27
C TYR A 94 -13.03 14.28 -23.62
N PHE A 95 -12.19 15.01 -24.34
CA PHE A 95 -10.86 15.47 -23.94
C PHE A 95 -10.83 16.37 -22.69
N GLY A 96 -11.92 16.61 -22.02
CA GLY A 96 -12.00 17.50 -20.85
C GLY A 96 -12.10 16.83 -19.49
N VAL A 97 -12.35 15.50 -19.44
CA VAL A 97 -12.68 14.80 -18.18
C VAL A 97 -11.47 14.14 -17.51
N CYS A 98 -10.39 13.94 -18.27
CA CYS A 98 -9.25 13.11 -17.86
C CYS A 98 -8.11 13.90 -17.20
N ASN A 99 -8.38 14.62 -16.12
CA ASN A 99 -7.34 15.03 -15.17
C ASN A 99 -7.31 14.04 -13.99
N ALA A 100 -7.19 12.75 -14.30
CA ALA A 100 -6.96 11.73 -13.29
C ALA A 100 -5.67 12.06 -12.51
N ASP A 101 -5.73 11.98 -11.20
CA ASP A 101 -4.58 12.20 -10.32
C ASP A 101 -3.83 10.87 -10.20
N SER A 102 -2.83 10.65 -11.05
CA SER A 102 -1.94 9.49 -10.93
C SER A 102 -0.68 9.89 -10.18
N PHE A 103 -0.21 8.99 -9.31
CA PHE A 103 0.99 9.22 -8.50
C PHE A 103 1.65 7.90 -8.14
N THR A 104 2.90 7.99 -7.66
CA THR A 104 3.68 6.84 -7.23
C THR A 104 3.97 6.87 -5.74
N ILE A 105 4.13 5.69 -5.15
CA ILE A 105 4.70 5.49 -3.83
C ILE A 105 5.86 4.52 -4.01
N THR A 106 7.09 5.03 -3.93
CA THR A 106 8.29 4.23 -4.13
C THR A 106 9.17 4.24 -2.88
N GLY A 107 9.87 3.16 -2.66
CA GLY A 107 10.80 3.03 -1.54
C GLY A 107 11.36 1.62 -1.46
N VAL A 108 12.46 1.43 -0.73
CA VAL A 108 13.10 0.13 -0.58
C VAL A 108 12.14 -0.93 -0.01
N SER A 109 12.42 -2.19 -0.29
CA SER A 109 11.63 -3.29 0.30
C SER A 109 11.75 -3.26 1.83
N GLY A 110 10.66 -3.56 2.54
CA GLY A 110 10.64 -3.55 4.02
C GLY A 110 10.46 -2.17 4.67
N ILE A 111 10.41 -1.06 3.92
CA ILE A 111 10.19 0.29 4.48
C ILE A 111 8.76 0.52 5.02
N GLY A 112 7.82 -0.40 4.72
CA GLY A 112 6.46 -0.33 5.22
C GLY A 112 5.42 0.22 4.24
N LYS A 113 5.69 0.30 2.93
CA LYS A 113 4.76 0.84 1.91
C LYS A 113 3.41 0.13 1.91
N SER A 114 3.41 -1.19 1.72
CA SER A 114 2.17 -1.99 1.62
C SER A 114 1.39 -1.96 2.93
N SER A 115 2.09 -1.97 4.09
CA SER A 115 1.46 -1.82 5.40
C SER A 115 0.81 -0.44 5.56
N ALA A 116 1.50 0.64 5.16
CA ALA A 116 0.95 2.00 5.20
C ALA A 116 -0.30 2.14 4.31
N ILE A 117 -0.27 1.54 3.12
CA ILE A 117 -1.39 1.54 2.18
C ILE A 117 -2.57 0.75 2.74
N SER A 118 -2.34 -0.47 3.21
CA SER A 118 -3.39 -1.33 3.78
C SER A 118 -4.04 -0.67 5.01
N ARG A 119 -3.25 -0.07 5.90
CA ARG A 119 -3.77 0.69 7.05
C ARG A 119 -4.56 1.93 6.63
N ALA A 120 -4.07 2.66 5.62
CA ALA A 120 -4.78 3.82 5.07
C ALA A 120 -6.12 3.42 4.44
N ILE A 121 -6.15 2.34 3.65
CA ILE A 121 -7.38 1.81 3.04
C ILE A 121 -8.39 1.40 4.11
N ALA A 122 -7.95 0.65 5.13
CA ALA A 122 -8.81 0.24 6.24
C ALA A 122 -9.42 1.45 6.97
N LEU A 123 -8.61 2.48 7.24
CA LEU A 123 -9.07 3.70 7.93
C LEU A 123 -10.01 4.55 7.09
N MET A 124 -9.90 4.48 5.76
CA MET A 124 -10.81 5.15 4.82
C MET A 124 -12.07 4.32 4.52
N GLU A 125 -12.20 3.13 5.14
CA GLU A 125 -13.24 2.15 4.77
C GLU A 125 -13.25 1.87 3.26
N GLY A 126 -12.05 1.75 2.68
CA GLY A 126 -11.85 1.67 1.23
C GLY A 126 -12.48 0.46 0.57
N ASP A 127 -12.72 -0.60 1.33
CA ASP A 127 -13.36 -1.84 0.87
C ASP A 127 -14.89 -1.81 0.96
N ASN A 128 -15.48 -0.78 1.59
CA ASN A 128 -16.93 -0.65 1.75
C ASN A 128 -17.55 0.00 0.52
N VAL A 129 -18.54 -0.65 -0.06
CA VAL A 129 -19.27 -0.14 -1.24
C VAL A 129 -20.11 1.06 -0.86
N ILE A 130 -19.89 2.18 -1.55
CA ILE A 130 -20.67 3.41 -1.39
C ILE A 130 -21.74 3.44 -2.47
N THR A 131 -22.99 3.69 -2.07
CA THR A 131 -24.10 3.84 -3.00
C THR A 131 -24.64 5.28 -2.95
N PHE A 132 -24.72 5.93 -4.09
CA PHE A 132 -25.22 7.29 -4.21
C PHE A 132 -26.00 7.52 -5.51
N SER A 133 -26.81 8.58 -5.51
CA SER A 133 -27.45 9.10 -6.71
C SER A 133 -27.09 10.56 -6.90
N SER A 134 -27.10 11.04 -8.13
CA SER A 134 -26.91 12.46 -8.44
C SER A 134 -28.01 12.94 -9.38
N GLN A 135 -28.21 14.26 -9.44
CA GLN A 135 -29.16 14.86 -10.39
C GLN A 135 -28.88 14.50 -11.87
N TYR A 136 -27.70 13.94 -12.16
CA TYR A 136 -27.27 13.57 -13.52
C TYR A 136 -27.15 12.06 -13.71
N SER A 137 -27.36 11.24 -12.67
CA SER A 137 -27.09 9.82 -12.70
C SER A 137 -28.08 9.06 -11.82
N GLN A 138 -28.49 7.87 -12.30
CA GLN A 138 -29.22 6.89 -11.47
C GLN A 138 -28.35 6.41 -10.30
N VAL A 139 -28.91 5.60 -9.41
CA VAL A 139 -28.20 4.96 -8.29
C VAL A 139 -26.93 4.28 -8.81
N GLN A 140 -25.83 4.58 -8.18
CA GLN A 140 -24.51 4.07 -8.54
C GLN A 140 -23.82 3.52 -7.30
N SER A 141 -23.28 2.31 -7.40
CA SER A 141 -22.44 1.68 -6.39
C SER A 141 -20.98 1.78 -6.81
N VAL A 142 -20.12 2.26 -5.93
CA VAL A 142 -18.68 2.40 -6.18
C VAL A 142 -17.88 1.85 -5.02
N LEU A 143 -16.75 1.24 -5.36
CA LEU A 143 -15.72 0.86 -4.41
C LEU A 143 -14.77 2.06 -4.21
N PRO A 144 -14.54 2.53 -2.98
CA PRO A 144 -13.61 3.62 -2.71
C PRO A 144 -12.19 3.34 -3.19
N VAL A 145 -11.65 2.17 -2.88
CA VAL A 145 -10.32 1.76 -3.28
C VAL A 145 -10.32 0.33 -3.80
N LEU A 146 -9.83 0.14 -5.02
CA LEU A 146 -9.51 -1.19 -5.57
C LEU A 146 -8.00 -1.39 -5.49
N HIS A 147 -7.54 -2.36 -4.70
CA HIS A 147 -6.12 -2.70 -4.55
C HIS A 147 -5.83 -3.99 -5.31
N VAL A 148 -4.90 -3.93 -6.27
CA VAL A 148 -4.48 -5.06 -7.10
C VAL A 148 -2.97 -5.14 -7.16
N GLN A 149 -2.44 -6.37 -7.28
CA GLN A 149 -1.02 -6.59 -7.52
C GLN A 149 -0.74 -6.71 -9.01
N VAL A 150 0.34 -6.12 -9.45
CA VAL A 150 0.85 -6.30 -10.82
C VAL A 150 1.42 -7.71 -10.95
N PRO A 151 0.96 -8.52 -11.92
CA PRO A 151 1.46 -9.88 -12.09
C PRO A 151 2.97 -9.90 -12.41
N PHE A 152 3.65 -10.94 -11.96
CA PHE A 152 5.11 -11.09 -12.13
C PHE A 152 5.54 -11.04 -13.61
N ASP A 153 4.76 -11.62 -14.51
CA ASP A 153 5.02 -11.61 -15.97
C ASP A 153 4.69 -10.26 -16.63
N SER A 154 4.12 -9.32 -15.88
CA SER A 154 3.66 -7.99 -16.32
C SER A 154 2.82 -8.04 -17.59
N SER A 155 2.09 -9.14 -17.80
CA SER A 155 1.19 -9.28 -18.95
C SER A 155 0.04 -8.28 -18.85
N PRO A 156 -0.15 -7.39 -19.84
CA PRO A 156 -1.30 -6.47 -19.86
C PRO A 156 -2.64 -7.18 -19.72
N LYS A 157 -2.79 -8.31 -20.41
CA LYS A 157 -4.03 -9.10 -20.37
C LYS A 157 -4.29 -9.68 -18.98
N SER A 158 -3.27 -10.28 -18.34
CA SER A 158 -3.39 -10.84 -16.98
C SER A 158 -3.72 -9.75 -15.98
N PHE A 159 -3.06 -8.59 -16.06
CA PHE A 159 -3.34 -7.44 -15.19
C PHE A 159 -4.78 -6.94 -15.34
N LEU A 160 -5.26 -6.72 -16.57
CA LEU A 160 -6.61 -6.23 -16.84
C LEU A 160 -7.68 -7.22 -16.34
N LEU A 161 -7.47 -8.51 -16.55
CA LEU A 161 -8.36 -9.56 -16.05
C LEU A 161 -8.36 -9.62 -14.51
N SER A 162 -7.20 -9.44 -13.86
CA SER A 162 -7.10 -9.36 -12.39
C SER A 162 -7.90 -8.17 -11.86
N VAL A 163 -7.79 -7.00 -12.47
CA VAL A 163 -8.58 -5.81 -12.11
C VAL A 163 -10.08 -6.09 -12.21
N LEU A 164 -10.53 -6.69 -13.32
CA LEU A 164 -11.96 -7.01 -13.52
C LEU A 164 -12.45 -8.06 -12.52
N SER A 165 -11.65 -9.09 -12.24
CA SER A 165 -11.99 -10.14 -11.26
C SER A 165 -12.14 -9.57 -9.87
N SER A 166 -11.19 -8.72 -9.42
CA SER A 166 -11.25 -8.08 -8.10
C SER A 166 -12.45 -7.14 -7.99
N LEU A 167 -12.79 -6.43 -9.07
CA LEU A 167 -13.96 -5.56 -9.11
C LEU A 167 -15.28 -6.36 -9.04
N ASP A 168 -15.37 -7.47 -9.76
CA ASP A 168 -16.54 -8.33 -9.72
C ASP A 168 -16.78 -8.93 -8.34
N GLN A 169 -15.71 -9.31 -7.62
CA GLN A 169 -15.81 -9.79 -6.25
C GLN A 169 -16.36 -8.70 -5.30
N ALA A 170 -15.90 -7.46 -5.47
CA ALA A 170 -16.30 -6.35 -4.60
C ALA A 170 -17.72 -5.83 -4.89
N LEU A 171 -18.13 -5.75 -6.16
CA LEU A 171 -19.38 -5.13 -6.59
C LEU A 171 -20.44 -6.14 -7.07
N SER A 172 -20.15 -7.44 -7.03
CA SER A 172 -21.02 -8.51 -7.55
C SER A 172 -21.43 -8.26 -9.02
N THR A 173 -20.45 -7.85 -9.85
CA THR A 173 -20.60 -7.65 -11.29
C THR A 173 -20.09 -8.85 -12.07
N THR A 174 -20.16 -8.82 -13.41
CA THR A 174 -19.80 -9.95 -14.30
C THR A 174 -18.86 -9.53 -15.44
N TYR A 175 -18.04 -8.52 -15.22
CA TYR A 175 -17.09 -8.01 -16.22
C TYR A 175 -16.02 -9.05 -16.58
N TYR A 176 -15.46 -9.74 -15.60
CA TYR A 176 -14.45 -10.78 -15.80
C TYR A 176 -15.02 -11.94 -16.63
N GLU A 177 -16.22 -12.40 -16.30
CA GLU A 177 -16.89 -13.48 -17.05
C GLU A 177 -17.11 -13.07 -18.51
N SER A 178 -17.56 -11.86 -18.74
CA SER A 178 -17.75 -11.29 -20.07
C SER A 178 -16.43 -11.17 -20.86
N ALA A 179 -15.34 -10.78 -20.18
CA ALA A 179 -14.02 -10.62 -20.77
C ALA A 179 -13.32 -11.95 -21.06
N SER A 180 -13.53 -12.98 -20.24
CA SER A 180 -12.82 -14.27 -20.33
C SER A 180 -13.44 -15.22 -21.37
N LYS A 181 -14.74 -15.15 -21.64
CA LYS A 181 -15.45 -16.02 -22.59
C LYS A 181 -15.17 -15.72 -24.05
N SER A 182 -14.68 -14.55 -24.39
CA SER A 182 -14.46 -14.11 -25.76
C SER A 182 -12.99 -14.04 -26.14
N ARG A 183 -12.66 -14.18 -27.43
CA ARG A 183 -11.33 -13.90 -27.99
C ARG A 183 -11.10 -12.36 -28.01
N VAL A 184 -11.12 -11.72 -26.84
CA VAL A 184 -11.00 -10.26 -26.72
C VAL A 184 -9.56 -9.86 -26.95
N THR A 185 -9.35 -8.87 -27.81
CA THR A 185 -8.05 -8.23 -27.98
C THR A 185 -7.70 -7.37 -26.75
N THR A 186 -6.41 -7.09 -26.54
CA THR A 186 -5.97 -6.25 -25.43
C THR A 186 -6.63 -4.87 -25.45
N ASP A 187 -6.82 -4.27 -26.62
CA ASP A 187 -7.47 -2.95 -26.76
C ASP A 187 -8.93 -2.95 -26.31
N ILE A 188 -9.68 -4.00 -26.68
CA ILE A 188 -11.06 -4.16 -26.20
C ILE A 188 -11.07 -4.35 -24.68
N LEU A 189 -10.14 -5.14 -24.15
CA LEU A 189 -10.03 -5.39 -22.73
C LEU A 189 -9.67 -4.11 -21.95
N ILE A 190 -8.78 -3.26 -22.47
CA ILE A 190 -8.49 -1.94 -21.91
C ILE A 190 -9.76 -1.09 -21.82
N ASN A 191 -10.54 -1.04 -22.90
CA ASN A 191 -11.79 -0.27 -22.92
C ASN A 191 -12.82 -0.81 -21.93
N MET A 192 -12.99 -2.13 -21.84
CA MET A 192 -13.87 -2.77 -20.86
C MET A 192 -13.45 -2.43 -19.44
N THR A 193 -12.14 -2.56 -19.14
CA THR A 193 -11.59 -2.26 -17.82
C THR A 193 -11.73 -0.78 -17.49
N ALA A 194 -11.42 0.13 -18.43
CA ALA A 194 -11.59 1.56 -18.23
C ALA A 194 -13.05 1.94 -17.90
N ASN A 195 -14.02 1.32 -18.61
CA ASN A 195 -15.44 1.53 -18.33
C ASN A 195 -15.84 0.97 -16.96
N ALA A 196 -15.39 -0.23 -16.61
CA ALA A 196 -15.66 -0.84 -15.32
C ALA A 196 -15.10 0.02 -14.17
N LEU A 197 -13.87 0.51 -14.29
CA LEU A 197 -13.24 1.41 -13.33
C LEU A 197 -13.96 2.76 -13.25
N LEU A 198 -14.30 3.37 -14.37
CA LEU A 198 -15.07 4.62 -14.42
C LEU A 198 -16.40 4.49 -13.69
N ASN A 199 -17.07 3.37 -13.81
CA ASN A 199 -18.36 3.13 -13.18
C ASN A 199 -18.23 2.73 -11.70
N GLY A 200 -17.29 1.87 -11.36
CA GLY A 200 -17.27 1.13 -10.11
C GLY A 200 -16.16 1.50 -9.12
N VAL A 201 -15.16 2.35 -9.45
CA VAL A 201 -13.98 2.58 -8.59
C VAL A 201 -13.66 4.06 -8.47
N LEU A 202 -13.25 4.51 -7.26
CA LEU A 202 -12.75 5.88 -7.06
C LEU A 202 -11.23 5.96 -7.18
N LEU A 203 -10.50 5.00 -6.62
CA LEU A 203 -9.04 4.94 -6.62
C LEU A 203 -8.59 3.51 -6.92
N LEU A 204 -7.74 3.35 -7.93
CA LEU A 204 -7.04 2.09 -8.20
C LEU A 204 -5.62 2.17 -7.61
N VAL A 205 -5.25 1.20 -6.80
CA VAL A 205 -3.89 1.00 -6.28
C VAL A 205 -3.29 -0.21 -6.97
N CYS A 206 -2.19 -0.01 -7.70
CA CYS A 206 -1.42 -1.04 -8.39
C CYS A 206 -0.13 -1.28 -7.60
N ASP A 207 -0.07 -2.37 -6.83
CA ASP A 207 1.11 -2.72 -6.04
C ASP A 207 2.07 -3.62 -6.84
N GLU A 208 3.32 -3.73 -6.39
CA GLU A 208 4.39 -4.51 -7.03
C GLU A 208 4.72 -4.04 -8.46
N ILE A 209 4.64 -2.72 -8.72
CA ILE A 209 4.86 -2.18 -10.07
C ILE A 209 6.30 -2.43 -10.59
N GLN A 210 7.27 -2.71 -9.72
CA GLN A 210 8.62 -3.08 -10.13
C GLN A 210 8.70 -4.36 -10.95
N ASN A 211 7.66 -5.20 -10.95
CA ASN A 211 7.59 -6.37 -11.82
C ASN A 211 7.75 -6.01 -13.30
N VAL A 212 7.45 -4.75 -13.70
CA VAL A 212 7.66 -4.28 -15.07
C VAL A 212 9.13 -4.22 -15.47
N VAL A 213 10.06 -4.05 -14.50
CA VAL A 213 11.49 -3.83 -14.77
C VAL A 213 12.13 -5.02 -15.43
N ASN A 214 11.86 -6.22 -14.94
CA ASN A 214 12.48 -7.46 -15.40
C ASN A 214 11.61 -8.25 -16.39
N SER A 215 10.47 -7.68 -16.82
CA SER A 215 9.54 -8.35 -17.71
C SER A 215 9.66 -7.85 -19.14
N ARG A 216 9.62 -8.78 -20.10
CA ARG A 216 9.52 -8.45 -21.56
C ARG A 216 8.23 -7.66 -21.87
N ASN A 217 7.21 -7.80 -21.05
CA ASN A 217 5.91 -7.13 -21.20
C ASN A 217 5.84 -5.78 -20.47
N GLY A 218 6.87 -5.39 -19.72
CA GLY A 218 6.86 -4.22 -18.85
C GLY A 218 6.46 -2.93 -19.57
N THR A 219 7.10 -2.63 -20.71
CA THR A 219 6.76 -1.45 -21.53
C THR A 219 5.30 -1.48 -22.01
N ALA A 220 4.79 -2.66 -22.40
CA ALA A 220 3.40 -2.80 -22.85
C ALA A 220 2.41 -2.60 -21.69
N LEU A 221 2.75 -3.06 -20.48
CA LEU A 221 1.92 -2.84 -19.29
C LEU A 221 1.91 -1.36 -18.89
N ILE A 222 3.06 -0.67 -18.91
CA ILE A 222 3.12 0.77 -18.67
C ILE A 222 2.24 1.54 -19.68
N GLY A 223 2.32 1.19 -20.97
CA GLY A 223 1.43 1.73 -22.00
C GLY A 223 -0.05 1.51 -21.68
N THR A 224 -0.40 0.34 -21.18
CA THR A 224 -1.76 -0.01 -20.74
C THR A 224 -2.21 0.84 -19.55
N LEU A 225 -1.37 1.02 -18.55
CA LEU A 225 -1.66 1.90 -17.41
C LEU A 225 -1.88 3.36 -17.84
N ILE A 226 -1.06 3.87 -18.76
CA ILE A 226 -1.24 5.21 -19.33
C ILE A 226 -2.60 5.33 -20.05
N GLN A 227 -3.00 4.31 -20.81
CA GLN A 227 -4.30 4.28 -21.47
C GLN A 227 -5.44 4.25 -20.45
N LEU A 228 -5.34 3.45 -19.38
CA LEU A 228 -6.32 3.41 -18.31
C LEU A 228 -6.43 4.77 -17.59
N ILE A 229 -5.30 5.42 -17.27
CA ILE A 229 -5.28 6.77 -16.67
C ILE A 229 -6.02 7.77 -17.56
N ASN A 230 -5.82 7.70 -18.87
CA ASN A 230 -6.42 8.65 -19.82
C ASN A 230 -7.91 8.36 -20.09
N SER A 231 -8.34 7.11 -20.06
CA SER A 231 -9.69 6.70 -20.48
C SER A 231 -10.65 6.48 -19.33
N SER A 232 -10.18 6.03 -18.15
CA SER A 232 -11.05 5.77 -17.01
C SER A 232 -11.42 7.03 -16.20
N GLY A 233 -10.56 8.06 -16.22
CA GLY A 233 -10.76 9.29 -15.45
C GLY A 233 -10.72 9.11 -13.93
N ILE A 234 -10.30 7.92 -13.42
CA ILE A 234 -10.10 7.67 -11.99
C ILE A 234 -8.67 7.95 -11.57
N SER A 235 -8.44 8.11 -10.27
CA SER A 235 -7.10 8.21 -9.72
C SER A 235 -6.42 6.85 -9.70
N ILE A 236 -5.13 6.80 -10.07
CA ILE A 236 -4.32 5.57 -10.05
C ILE A 236 -3.05 5.83 -9.24
N CYS A 237 -2.84 5.00 -8.20
CA CYS A 237 -1.63 4.95 -7.40
C CYS A 237 -0.79 3.76 -7.84
N MET A 238 0.48 3.98 -8.18
CA MET A 238 1.43 2.94 -8.52
C MET A 238 2.44 2.79 -7.38
N VAL A 239 2.59 1.56 -6.87
CA VAL A 239 3.41 1.27 -5.68
C VAL A 239 4.51 0.30 -6.05
N GLY A 240 5.74 0.58 -5.63
CA GLY A 240 6.87 -0.31 -5.92
C GLY A 240 8.20 0.12 -5.30
N THR A 241 9.26 -0.52 -5.78
CA THR A 241 10.64 -0.21 -5.40
C THR A 241 11.24 0.87 -6.32
N PRO A 242 12.36 1.53 -5.94
CA PRO A 242 12.98 2.58 -6.75
C PRO A 242 13.39 2.15 -8.15
N GLU A 243 13.59 0.87 -8.38
CA GLU A 243 13.98 0.31 -9.69
C GLU A 243 12.97 0.60 -10.81
N CYS A 244 11.71 0.88 -10.46
CA CYS A 244 10.68 1.24 -11.44
C CYS A 244 10.75 2.71 -11.91
N LEU A 245 11.48 3.59 -11.21
CA LEU A 245 11.56 5.02 -11.53
C LEU A 245 12.00 5.31 -12.97
N PRO A 246 13.05 4.65 -13.53
CA PRO A 246 13.47 4.87 -14.92
C PRO A 246 12.36 4.60 -15.95
N PHE A 247 11.42 3.67 -15.65
CA PHE A 247 10.28 3.41 -16.54
C PHE A 247 9.28 4.57 -16.55
N PHE A 248 9.10 5.24 -15.42
CA PHE A 248 8.21 6.39 -15.34
C PHE A 248 8.83 7.64 -15.98
N GLU A 249 10.15 7.78 -15.91
CA GLU A 249 10.89 8.91 -16.50
C GLU A 249 10.94 8.87 -18.04
N GLN A 250 10.87 7.69 -18.64
CA GLN A 250 10.89 7.53 -20.10
C GLN A 250 9.66 8.15 -20.79
N ASP A 251 8.52 8.24 -20.09
CA ASP A 251 7.33 8.92 -20.60
C ASP A 251 7.11 10.23 -19.84
N TYR A 252 7.36 11.37 -20.53
CA TYR A 252 7.19 12.71 -19.95
C TYR A 252 5.79 12.94 -19.35
N LYS A 253 4.75 12.33 -19.93
CA LYS A 253 3.38 12.45 -19.42
C LYS A 253 3.21 11.67 -18.11
N LEU A 254 3.85 10.52 -18.02
CA LEU A 254 3.85 9.70 -16.81
C LEU A 254 4.77 10.32 -15.75
N ALA A 255 5.96 10.77 -16.12
CA ALA A 255 6.91 11.44 -15.22
C ALA A 255 6.29 12.67 -14.53
N ARG A 256 5.59 13.52 -15.29
CA ARG A 256 4.88 14.68 -14.74
C ARG A 256 3.72 14.29 -13.81
N ARG A 257 3.07 13.15 -14.03
CA ARG A 257 1.95 12.64 -13.22
C ARG A 257 2.40 11.76 -12.07
N SER A 258 3.61 11.19 -12.17
CA SER A 258 4.17 10.27 -11.18
C SER A 258 4.99 10.95 -10.08
N LEU A 259 4.92 12.28 -9.97
CA LEU A 259 5.44 13.00 -8.79
C LEU A 259 4.74 12.45 -7.55
N GLY A 260 5.42 11.57 -6.85
CA GLY A 260 4.88 10.76 -5.77
C GLY A 260 5.68 10.87 -4.48
N ILE A 261 5.48 9.90 -3.64
CA ILE A 261 6.20 9.73 -2.37
C ILE A 261 7.37 8.80 -2.65
N HIS A 262 8.59 9.24 -2.32
CA HIS A 262 9.79 8.44 -2.43
C HIS A 262 10.50 8.38 -1.08
N ILE A 263 10.87 7.17 -0.64
CA ILE A 263 11.51 6.94 0.66
C ILE A 263 12.60 5.87 0.52
N ASP A 264 13.84 6.26 0.83
CA ASP A 264 14.99 5.37 0.74
C ASP A 264 15.31 4.68 2.06
N LYS A 265 15.33 5.42 3.16
CA LYS A 265 15.70 4.94 4.49
C LYS A 265 14.93 5.69 5.56
N LEU A 266 14.72 5.03 6.71
CA LEU A 266 14.20 5.72 7.89
C LEU A 266 15.22 6.74 8.41
N PRO A 267 14.82 7.98 8.72
CA PRO A 267 15.70 8.96 9.34
C PRO A 267 15.94 8.64 10.83
N LEU A 268 17.10 9.03 11.36
CA LEU A 268 17.33 9.01 12.81
C LEU A 268 16.73 10.26 13.42
N ASP A 269 15.46 10.19 13.75
CA ASP A 269 14.67 11.28 14.33
C ASP A 269 13.86 10.81 15.55
N ALA A 270 13.02 11.68 16.07
CA ALA A 270 12.15 11.37 17.21
C ALA A 270 11.18 10.20 16.93
N ASP A 271 10.74 10.03 15.68
CA ASP A 271 9.86 8.93 15.28
C ASP A 271 10.60 7.59 15.33
N PHE A 272 11.87 7.53 14.89
CA PHE A 272 12.70 6.33 14.99
C PHE A 272 12.92 5.92 16.47
N VAL A 273 13.25 6.90 17.33
CA VAL A 273 13.40 6.65 18.77
C VAL A 273 12.10 6.12 19.37
N SER A 274 10.96 6.75 19.06
CA SER A 274 9.64 6.35 19.55
C SER A 274 9.22 4.96 19.05
N PHE A 275 9.60 4.61 17.83
CA PHE A 275 9.42 3.25 17.28
C PHE A 275 10.23 2.23 18.07
N CYS A 276 11.52 2.48 18.31
CA CYS A 276 12.35 1.62 19.16
C CYS A 276 11.78 1.49 20.57
N GLN A 277 11.32 2.60 21.18
CA GLN A 277 10.65 2.59 22.47
C GLN A 277 9.39 1.73 22.46
N THR A 278 8.62 1.76 21.37
CA THR A 278 7.41 0.94 21.22
C THR A 278 7.76 -0.54 21.18
N LEU A 279 8.75 -0.95 20.37
CA LEU A 279 9.20 -2.34 20.32
C LEU A 279 9.78 -2.82 21.64
N TYR A 280 10.54 -1.97 22.36
CA TYR A 280 11.15 -2.30 23.65
C TYR A 280 10.15 -2.41 24.81
N LYS A 281 8.87 -2.10 24.63
CA LYS A 281 7.80 -2.43 25.59
C LYS A 281 7.49 -3.93 25.61
N TYR A 282 7.72 -4.64 24.51
CA TYR A 282 7.40 -6.04 24.32
C TYR A 282 8.63 -6.89 24.65
N LYS A 283 8.81 -7.15 25.97
CA LYS A 283 9.94 -7.89 26.50
C LYS A 283 9.55 -9.34 26.77
N TYR A 284 10.20 -10.27 26.10
CA TYR A 284 9.99 -11.69 26.27
C TYR A 284 11.15 -12.40 27.00
N VAL A 285 12.29 -11.73 27.15
CA VAL A 285 13.41 -12.17 27.99
C VAL A 285 13.07 -12.01 29.47
N ALA A 286 13.51 -12.95 30.32
CA ALA A 286 13.25 -12.89 31.78
C ALA A 286 14.05 -11.78 32.47
N GLY A 287 15.26 -11.49 31.98
CA GLY A 287 16.16 -10.50 32.55
C GLY A 287 16.04 -9.10 31.93
N ASP A 288 17.15 -8.40 31.83
CA ASP A 288 17.16 -6.99 31.46
C ASP A 288 17.15 -6.75 29.94
N MET A 289 16.28 -5.86 29.54
CA MET A 289 16.21 -5.30 28.18
C MET A 289 15.95 -3.81 28.30
N VAL A 290 17.02 -3.00 28.22
CA VAL A 290 16.96 -1.55 28.40
C VAL A 290 17.31 -0.85 27.10
N LEU A 291 16.44 0.06 26.66
CA LEU A 291 16.73 0.91 25.51
C LEU A 291 17.62 2.07 25.93
N THR A 292 18.89 2.01 25.59
CA THR A 292 19.86 3.09 25.78
C THR A 292 20.10 3.83 24.47
N ASP A 293 20.64 5.04 24.52
CA ASP A 293 21.01 5.79 23.30
C ASP A 293 21.98 4.99 22.41
N GLY A 294 22.90 4.23 23.03
CA GLY A 294 23.82 3.34 22.32
C GLY A 294 23.11 2.21 21.56
N VAL A 295 22.03 1.66 22.13
CA VAL A 295 21.19 0.66 21.44
C VAL A 295 20.43 1.28 20.27
N VAL A 296 19.84 2.46 20.45
CA VAL A 296 19.13 3.18 19.38
C VAL A 296 20.08 3.50 18.22
N GLN A 297 21.26 4.03 18.52
CA GLN A 297 22.27 4.35 17.53
C GLN A 297 22.72 3.11 16.79
N TRP A 298 22.98 2.01 17.50
CA TRP A 298 23.41 0.74 16.90
C TRP A 298 22.32 0.16 15.97
N LEU A 299 21.06 0.15 16.41
CA LEU A 299 19.94 -0.30 15.58
C LEU A 299 19.82 0.53 14.30
N TYR A 300 19.97 1.85 14.38
CA TYR A 300 19.94 2.74 13.22
C TYR A 300 21.06 2.46 12.22
N GLU A 301 22.29 2.20 12.71
CA GLU A 301 23.46 1.94 11.86
C GLU A 301 23.37 0.59 11.15
N HIS A 302 22.68 -0.39 11.75
CA HIS A 302 22.60 -1.77 11.26
C HIS A 302 21.24 -2.14 10.64
N SER A 303 20.34 -1.16 10.49
CA SER A 303 19.05 -1.35 9.84
C SER A 303 18.78 -0.22 8.84
N ASN A 304 18.07 -0.55 7.76
CA ASN A 304 17.61 0.44 6.78
C ASN A 304 16.09 0.65 6.85
N THR A 305 15.37 -0.32 7.38
CA THR A 305 13.91 -0.39 7.33
C THR A 305 13.33 -0.72 8.69
N ALA A 306 12.05 -0.44 8.89
CA ALA A 306 11.31 -0.84 10.09
C ALA A 306 11.31 -2.36 10.29
N ALA A 307 11.23 -3.11 9.18
CA ALA A 307 11.29 -4.57 9.22
C ALA A 307 12.63 -5.08 9.73
N ASP A 308 13.76 -4.44 9.34
CA ASP A 308 15.08 -4.80 9.86
C ASP A 308 15.19 -4.61 11.37
N VAL A 309 14.73 -3.45 11.86
CA VAL A 309 14.73 -3.16 13.32
C VAL A 309 13.92 -4.19 14.09
N CYS A 310 12.70 -4.49 13.61
CA CYS A 310 11.82 -5.48 14.23
C CYS A 310 12.49 -6.86 14.27
N THR A 311 13.04 -7.30 13.14
CA THR A 311 13.72 -8.60 13.04
C THR A 311 14.97 -8.68 13.91
N LEU A 312 15.76 -7.60 14.02
CA LEU A 312 16.95 -7.58 14.88
C LEU A 312 16.57 -7.71 16.36
N ILE A 313 15.54 -7.00 16.80
CA ILE A 313 15.05 -7.06 18.18
C ILE A 313 14.45 -8.43 18.49
N GLU A 314 13.68 -8.99 17.56
CA GLU A 314 13.13 -10.35 17.68
C GLU A 314 14.25 -11.39 17.79
N SER A 315 15.19 -11.39 16.85
CA SER A 315 16.31 -12.33 16.82
C SER A 315 17.21 -12.22 18.05
N ALA A 316 17.43 -11.01 18.58
CA ALA A 316 18.21 -10.82 19.81
C ALA A 316 17.48 -11.41 21.03
N GLN A 317 16.17 -11.21 21.15
CA GLN A 317 15.39 -11.83 22.23
C GLN A 317 15.35 -13.35 22.08
N GLN A 318 15.12 -13.87 20.88
CA GLN A 318 15.14 -15.29 20.57
C GLN A 318 16.47 -15.93 20.99
N LEU A 319 17.59 -15.33 20.59
CA LEU A 319 18.92 -15.81 20.93
C LEU A 319 19.14 -15.85 22.45
N SER A 320 18.76 -14.78 23.17
CA SER A 320 18.91 -14.67 24.61
C SER A 320 18.06 -15.68 25.40
N ILE A 321 16.88 -16.00 24.88
CA ILE A 321 16.01 -17.04 25.48
C ILE A 321 16.61 -18.42 25.27
N LEU A 322 17.15 -18.69 24.07
CA LEU A 322 17.70 -20.00 23.71
C LEU A 322 19.02 -20.32 24.42
N ASP A 323 19.88 -19.33 24.62
CA ASP A 323 21.18 -19.52 25.28
C ASP A 323 21.12 -19.29 26.80
N GLY A 324 19.96 -18.84 27.32
CA GLY A 324 19.72 -18.63 28.74
C GLY A 324 20.38 -17.38 29.32
N THR A 325 20.92 -16.46 28.50
CA THR A 325 21.48 -15.19 28.98
C THR A 325 20.40 -14.24 29.47
N GLU A 326 19.20 -14.35 28.90
CA GLU A 326 17.97 -13.63 29.28
C GLU A 326 18.12 -12.10 29.29
N THR A 327 19.08 -11.55 28.56
CA THR A 327 19.32 -10.11 28.46
C THR A 327 19.49 -9.67 27.01
N VAL A 328 19.04 -8.46 26.69
CA VAL A 328 19.23 -7.85 25.37
C VAL A 328 19.96 -6.52 25.52
N ASP A 329 21.20 -6.51 25.06
CA ASP A 329 22.08 -5.35 25.00
C ASP A 329 22.71 -5.25 23.59
N VAL A 330 23.64 -4.31 23.37
CA VAL A 330 24.34 -4.14 22.10
C VAL A 330 25.11 -5.41 21.71
N SER A 331 25.67 -6.15 22.68
CA SER A 331 26.44 -7.38 22.37
C SER A 331 25.54 -8.49 21.86
N THR A 332 24.35 -8.63 22.41
CA THR A 332 23.33 -9.59 21.97
C THR A 332 22.81 -9.23 20.57
N LEU A 333 22.56 -7.95 20.32
CA LEU A 333 22.16 -7.46 18.99
C LEU A 333 23.26 -7.73 17.93
N GLN A 334 24.53 -7.53 18.26
CA GLN A 334 25.67 -7.84 17.40
C GLN A 334 25.73 -9.32 17.06
N ARG A 335 25.52 -10.18 18.04
CA ARG A 335 25.50 -11.66 17.83
C ARG A 335 24.34 -12.05 16.91
N ALA A 336 23.15 -11.55 17.14
CA ALA A 336 21.97 -11.77 16.30
C ALA A 336 22.20 -11.29 14.85
N TYR A 337 22.76 -10.10 14.69
CA TYR A 337 23.12 -9.55 13.38
C TYR A 337 24.14 -10.41 12.64
N SER A 338 25.22 -10.85 13.33
CA SER A 338 26.28 -11.68 12.74
C SER A 338 25.75 -13.04 12.29
N GLN A 339 24.86 -13.68 13.05
CA GLN A 339 24.22 -14.92 12.64
C GLN A 339 23.39 -14.74 11.36
N ARG A 340 22.64 -13.64 11.27
CA ARG A 340 21.83 -13.31 10.08
C ARG A 340 22.71 -12.99 8.85
N ALA A 341 23.76 -12.21 9.04
CA ALA A 341 24.70 -11.87 7.96
C ALA A 341 25.43 -13.12 7.44
N GLY A 342 25.80 -14.05 8.31
CA GLY A 342 26.40 -15.33 7.93
C GLY A 342 25.49 -16.18 7.04
N LEU A 343 24.16 -16.13 7.23
CA LEU A 343 23.20 -16.81 6.37
C LEU A 343 23.04 -16.15 4.99
N LEU A 344 23.20 -14.83 4.90
CA LEU A 344 23.09 -14.08 3.64
C LEU A 344 24.33 -14.23 2.75
N HIS A 345 25.50 -14.53 3.32
CA HIS A 345 26.76 -14.72 2.57
C HIS A 345 27.04 -16.20 2.21
N SER A 346 26.19 -17.13 2.63
CA SER A 346 26.30 -18.56 2.31
C SER A 346 25.48 -18.99 1.07
N HIS A 347 24.92 -18.05 0.35
CA HIS A 347 24.24 -18.19 -0.93
C HIS A 347 24.83 -17.24 -1.97
#